data_9314dd4888a6bc6ab7e302b4a6c3b362
#
_entry.id   9314dd4888a6bc6ab7e302b4a6c3b362
#
_cell.length_a   1.000
_cell.length_b   1.000
_cell.length_c   1.000
_cell.angle_alpha   90.00
_cell.angle_beta   90.00
_cell.angle_gamma   90.00
#
_symmetry.space_group_name_H-M   'P 1'
#
loop_
_entity.id
_entity.type
_entity.pdbx_description
1 polymer ?
#
loop_
_entity_poly.entity_id
_entity_poly.type
_entity_poly.pdbx_seq_one_letter_code
_entity_poly.pdbx_strand_id
1 'polypeptide(L)'
;DLVVTSPGWRPSAPLLRQAAAAGIPVWGETELAWRMMQPDRVIPWLGITGTNGKTTTTQMVESILIAEGREAAAVGNIGRPIIEAILDDVDYDVFAVELSSFQLHWMNSVALHSAAVLNLHPDHLEWYEVDDGMPLYAADKAKIYERVTHSCVYNVAEPVTEKMVEDADVTEGARAIGFTMGIPATSMIGIVDELIVDRAFVPQRRDSALELAKVADVHPQAPHNVANALAAAALTRSYGVAASSVAAGLQRLQLGGHRIQQIAEKDGIRWVDDSKATNPHAANSAMSAFDSFVWVAG
;
A
#
# COMPACT_ATOMS: atom_id res chain seq x y z
N ASP A 1 -23.81 -22.74 -4.74
CA ASP A 1 -24.21 -21.33 -4.64
C ASP A 1 -23.00 -20.50 -4.16
N LEU A 2 -22.96 -19.22 -4.51
CA LEU A 2 -21.92 -18.26 -4.17
C LEU A 2 -22.58 -16.88 -3.99
N VAL A 3 -22.15 -16.12 -2.98
CA VAL A 3 -22.50 -14.70 -2.87
C VAL A 3 -21.23 -13.88 -3.12
N VAL A 4 -21.31 -12.93 -4.05
CA VAL A 4 -20.25 -11.94 -4.28
C VAL A 4 -20.76 -10.59 -3.75
N THR A 5 -20.01 -9.98 -2.83
CA THR A 5 -20.42 -8.74 -2.17
C THR A 5 -19.50 -7.56 -2.51
N SER A 6 -20.08 -6.36 -2.53
CA SER A 6 -19.29 -5.12 -2.48
C SER A 6 -18.61 -4.98 -1.10
N PRO A 7 -17.36 -4.50 -1.03
CA PRO A 7 -16.60 -4.45 0.22
C PRO A 7 -17.25 -3.58 1.30
N GLY A 8 -18.03 -2.56 0.94
CA GLY A 8 -18.72 -1.69 1.90
C GLY A 8 -19.86 -2.33 2.68
N TRP A 9 -20.39 -3.48 2.24
CA TRP A 9 -21.43 -4.18 2.98
C TRP A 9 -20.86 -4.81 4.25
N ARG A 10 -21.53 -4.56 5.38
CA ARG A 10 -21.15 -5.13 6.67
C ARG A 10 -21.49 -6.61 6.75
N PRO A 11 -20.70 -7.43 7.47
CA PRO A 11 -21.00 -8.86 7.66
C PRO A 11 -22.37 -9.11 8.30
N SER A 12 -22.89 -8.15 9.08
CA SER A 12 -24.20 -8.18 9.69
C SER A 12 -25.38 -8.02 8.73
N ALA A 13 -25.15 -7.65 7.46
CA ALA A 13 -26.21 -7.51 6.47
C ALA A 13 -27.03 -8.80 6.35
N PRO A 14 -28.38 -8.72 6.30
CA PRO A 14 -29.25 -9.88 6.36
C PRO A 14 -28.90 -10.98 5.35
N LEU A 15 -28.61 -10.60 4.11
CA LEU A 15 -28.25 -11.57 3.06
C LEU A 15 -26.92 -12.28 3.37
N LEU A 16 -25.90 -11.54 3.85
CA LEU A 16 -24.58 -12.09 4.15
C LEU A 16 -24.64 -13.02 5.36
N ARG A 17 -25.43 -12.66 6.40
CA ARG A 17 -25.70 -13.57 7.55
C ARG A 17 -26.43 -14.83 7.14
N GLN A 18 -27.41 -14.73 6.24
CA GLN A 18 -28.14 -15.90 5.73
C GLN A 18 -27.21 -16.81 4.92
N ALA A 19 -26.36 -16.25 4.07
CA ALA A 19 -25.36 -17.01 3.32
C ALA A 19 -24.40 -17.75 4.28
N ALA A 20 -23.84 -17.05 5.26
CA ALA A 20 -22.96 -17.65 6.26
C ALA A 20 -23.65 -18.77 7.04
N ALA A 21 -24.91 -18.56 7.50
CA ALA A 21 -25.70 -19.58 8.22
C ALA A 21 -26.01 -20.81 7.37
N ALA A 22 -26.10 -20.63 6.04
CA ALA A 22 -26.33 -21.72 5.07
C ALA A 22 -25.02 -22.36 4.56
N GLY A 23 -23.85 -21.94 5.05
CA GLY A 23 -22.55 -22.42 4.59
C GLY A 23 -22.24 -22.03 3.13
N ILE A 24 -22.90 -20.99 2.61
CA ILE A 24 -22.66 -20.47 1.26
C ILE A 24 -21.46 -19.53 1.33
N PRO A 25 -20.42 -19.73 0.50
CA PRO A 25 -19.27 -18.84 0.45
C PRO A 25 -19.66 -17.40 0.11
N VAL A 26 -19.03 -16.45 0.81
CA VAL A 26 -19.14 -15.02 0.51
C VAL A 26 -17.76 -14.50 0.10
N TRP A 27 -17.66 -13.94 -1.09
CA TRP A 27 -16.41 -13.39 -1.63
C TRP A 27 -16.57 -11.88 -1.88
N GLY A 28 -15.51 -11.14 -1.62
CA GLY A 28 -15.37 -9.79 -2.17
C GLY A 28 -14.87 -9.83 -3.61
N GLU A 29 -14.85 -8.68 -4.26
CA GLU A 29 -14.33 -8.51 -5.63
C GLU A 29 -12.86 -8.99 -5.73
N THR A 30 -12.03 -8.70 -4.73
CA THR A 30 -10.62 -9.12 -4.65
C THR A 30 -10.47 -10.64 -4.69
N GLU A 31 -11.25 -11.36 -3.91
CA GLU A 31 -11.25 -12.83 -3.90
C GLU A 31 -11.76 -13.43 -5.22
N LEU A 32 -12.81 -12.83 -5.77
CA LEU A 32 -13.34 -13.24 -7.07
C LEU A 32 -12.31 -13.04 -8.17
N ALA A 33 -11.69 -11.87 -8.24
CA ALA A 33 -10.65 -11.55 -9.19
C ALA A 33 -9.47 -12.54 -9.12
N TRP A 34 -9.00 -12.84 -7.89
CA TRP A 34 -7.95 -13.84 -7.68
C TRP A 34 -8.31 -15.22 -8.25
N ARG A 35 -9.53 -15.68 -7.97
CA ARG A 35 -10.02 -17.00 -8.43
C ARG A 35 -10.34 -17.06 -9.92
N MET A 36 -10.49 -15.92 -10.59
CA MET A 36 -10.72 -15.84 -12.04
C MET A 36 -9.41 -15.89 -12.83
N MET A 37 -8.26 -15.67 -12.22
CA MET A 37 -6.98 -15.84 -12.91
C MET A 37 -6.78 -17.28 -13.34
N GLN A 38 -6.25 -17.47 -14.54
CA GLN A 38 -5.92 -18.80 -15.04
C GLN A 38 -4.73 -19.37 -14.24
N PRO A 39 -4.73 -20.67 -13.88
CA PRO A 39 -3.65 -21.27 -13.11
C PRO A 39 -2.27 -21.19 -13.77
N ASP A 40 -2.23 -21.14 -15.09
CA ASP A 40 -1.02 -21.02 -15.91
C ASP A 40 -0.60 -19.55 -16.16
N ARG A 41 -1.45 -18.59 -15.75
CA ARG A 41 -1.21 -17.15 -15.90
C ARG A 41 -1.61 -16.38 -14.63
N VAL A 42 -0.92 -16.67 -13.55
CA VAL A 42 -1.11 -15.90 -12.30
C VAL A 42 -0.27 -14.63 -12.36
N ILE A 43 -0.93 -13.48 -12.44
CA ILE A 43 -0.28 -12.17 -12.37
C ILE A 43 0.13 -11.92 -10.92
N PRO A 44 1.42 -11.63 -10.62
CA PRO A 44 1.85 -11.26 -9.27
C PRO A 44 1.21 -9.97 -8.79
N TRP A 45 0.75 -9.93 -7.54
CA TRP A 45 0.21 -8.72 -6.91
C TRP A 45 1.13 -8.20 -5.83
N LEU A 46 1.46 -6.91 -5.89
CA LEU A 46 2.13 -6.15 -4.82
C LEU A 46 1.05 -5.41 -4.04
N GLY A 47 0.70 -5.93 -2.86
CA GLY A 47 -0.42 -5.44 -2.07
C GLY A 47 -0.04 -4.28 -1.15
N ILE A 48 -0.88 -3.25 -1.08
CA ILE A 48 -0.68 -2.07 -0.25
C ILE A 48 -1.93 -1.79 0.58
N THR A 49 -1.78 -1.75 1.91
CA THR A 49 -2.81 -1.27 2.83
C THR A 49 -2.23 -0.33 3.89
N GLY A 50 -3.10 0.26 4.67
CA GLY A 50 -2.80 1.21 5.73
C GLY A 50 -4.01 2.10 5.98
N THR A 51 -3.98 2.92 7.00
CA THR A 51 -5.01 3.97 7.16
C THR A 51 -4.76 5.06 6.11
N ASN A 52 -3.55 5.57 6.01
CA ASN A 52 -3.15 6.65 5.10
C ASN A 52 -2.03 6.21 4.16
N GLY A 53 -1.83 6.95 3.06
CA GLY A 53 -0.72 6.74 2.12
C GLY A 53 -0.93 5.68 1.05
N LYS A 54 -1.96 4.84 1.14
CA LYS A 54 -2.23 3.72 0.20
C LYS A 54 -2.15 4.14 -1.27
N THR A 55 -2.97 5.08 -1.68
CA THR A 55 -3.07 5.52 -3.08
C THR A 55 -1.74 6.06 -3.61
N THR A 56 -1.07 6.90 -2.82
CA THR A 56 0.23 7.46 -3.19
C THR A 56 1.28 6.35 -3.34
N THR A 57 1.35 5.41 -2.39
CA THR A 57 2.28 4.28 -2.46
C THR A 57 1.98 3.39 -3.66
N THR A 58 0.70 3.10 -3.94
CA THR A 58 0.29 2.28 -5.09
C THR A 58 0.70 2.94 -6.42
N GLN A 59 0.51 4.25 -6.56
CA GLN A 59 0.95 5.00 -7.72
C GLN A 59 2.48 5.05 -7.85
N MET A 60 3.22 5.16 -6.72
CA MET A 60 4.68 5.05 -6.72
C MET A 60 5.15 3.67 -7.18
N VAL A 61 4.54 2.60 -6.71
CA VAL A 61 4.84 1.23 -7.13
C VAL A 61 4.61 1.06 -8.62
N GLU A 62 3.44 1.45 -9.14
CA GLU A 62 3.12 1.41 -10.56
C GLU A 62 4.15 2.19 -11.40
N SER A 63 4.46 3.44 -11.01
CA SER A 63 5.42 4.29 -11.72
C SER A 63 6.82 3.67 -11.77
N ILE A 64 7.27 3.04 -10.68
CA ILE A 64 8.56 2.35 -10.60
C ILE A 64 8.56 1.09 -11.49
N LEU A 65 7.48 0.31 -11.49
CA LEU A 65 7.35 -0.88 -12.35
C LEU A 65 7.36 -0.51 -13.83
N ILE A 66 6.64 0.55 -14.23
CA ILE A 66 6.65 1.08 -15.59
C ILE A 66 8.06 1.60 -15.97
N ALA A 67 8.78 2.25 -15.04
CA ALA A 67 10.15 2.69 -15.26
C ALA A 67 11.13 1.53 -15.45
N GLU A 68 10.84 0.34 -14.89
CA GLU A 68 11.57 -0.92 -15.12
C GLU A 68 11.22 -1.55 -16.48
N GLY A 69 10.21 -1.04 -17.19
CA GLY A 69 9.74 -1.61 -18.46
C GLY A 69 8.72 -2.73 -18.28
N ARG A 70 8.05 -2.80 -17.12
CA ARG A 70 6.98 -3.77 -16.89
C ARG A 70 5.64 -3.23 -17.37
N GLU A 71 4.83 -4.10 -17.95
CA GLU A 71 3.41 -3.82 -18.15
C GLU A 71 2.70 -3.98 -16.80
N ALA A 72 2.40 -2.84 -16.15
CA ALA A 72 1.89 -2.81 -14.78
C ALA A 72 0.68 -1.89 -14.67
N ALA A 73 -0.21 -2.18 -13.73
CA ALA A 73 -1.36 -1.34 -13.44
C ALA A 73 -1.60 -1.19 -11.94
N ALA A 74 -1.98 0.03 -11.53
CA ALA A 74 -2.55 0.32 -10.22
C ALA A 74 -4.04 -0.05 -10.22
N VAL A 75 -4.44 -0.94 -9.34
CA VAL A 75 -5.79 -1.51 -9.29
C VAL A 75 -6.30 -1.67 -7.85
N GLY A 76 -7.57 -1.99 -7.69
CA GLY A 76 -8.19 -2.29 -6.40
C GLY A 76 -9.00 -1.12 -5.83
N ASN A 77 -8.70 -0.69 -4.62
CA ASN A 77 -9.39 0.45 -3.98
C ASN A 77 -8.96 1.82 -4.57
N ILE A 78 -8.43 1.82 -5.76
CA ILE A 78 -7.96 2.98 -6.52
C ILE A 78 -8.42 2.89 -7.98
N GLY A 79 -9.21 3.86 -8.42
CA GLY A 79 -9.60 4.03 -9.82
C GLY A 79 -10.23 2.79 -10.46
N ARG A 80 -9.41 1.80 -10.83
CA ARG A 80 -9.79 0.61 -11.60
C ARG A 80 -9.97 -0.62 -10.70
N PRO A 81 -11.13 -1.33 -10.74
CA PRO A 81 -11.30 -2.62 -10.08
C PRO A 81 -10.31 -3.67 -10.58
N ILE A 82 -9.91 -4.61 -9.70
CA ILE A 82 -8.95 -5.67 -10.07
C ILE A 82 -9.53 -6.57 -11.17
N ILE A 83 -10.80 -6.92 -11.02
CA ILE A 83 -11.49 -7.81 -11.97
C ILE A 83 -11.54 -7.22 -13.39
N GLU A 84 -11.69 -5.90 -13.51
CA GLU A 84 -11.67 -5.21 -14.79
C GLU A 84 -10.29 -5.32 -15.48
N ALA A 85 -9.21 -5.21 -14.72
CA ALA A 85 -7.86 -5.38 -15.24
C ALA A 85 -7.54 -6.83 -15.63
N ILE A 86 -8.10 -7.83 -14.93
CA ILE A 86 -7.93 -9.25 -15.26
C ILE A 86 -8.68 -9.62 -16.54
N LEU A 87 -9.81 -8.95 -16.81
CA LEU A 87 -10.62 -9.18 -18.00
C LEU A 87 -10.17 -8.36 -19.22
N ASP A 88 -9.15 -7.52 -19.06
CA ASP A 88 -8.57 -6.74 -20.13
C ASP A 88 -7.73 -7.60 -21.08
N ASP A 89 -7.60 -7.15 -22.33
CA ASP A 89 -6.74 -7.78 -23.34
C ASP A 89 -5.23 -7.45 -23.16
N VAL A 90 -4.88 -6.69 -22.09
CA VAL A 90 -3.51 -6.34 -21.78
C VAL A 90 -2.80 -7.48 -21.06
N ASP A 91 -1.57 -7.78 -21.49
CA ASP A 91 -0.72 -8.81 -20.89
C ASP A 91 0.12 -8.23 -19.75
N TYR A 92 -0.51 -8.04 -18.59
CA TYR A 92 0.16 -7.47 -17.43
C TYR A 92 1.20 -8.40 -16.83
N ASP A 93 2.38 -7.86 -16.52
CA ASP A 93 3.45 -8.55 -15.76
C ASP A 93 3.16 -8.58 -14.26
N VAL A 94 2.53 -7.53 -13.72
CA VAL A 94 2.36 -7.33 -12.26
C VAL A 94 1.30 -6.27 -11.97
N PHE A 95 0.56 -6.43 -10.86
CA PHE A 95 -0.33 -5.40 -10.35
C PHE A 95 0.21 -4.74 -9.08
N ALA A 96 0.08 -3.40 -9.00
CA ALA A 96 0.13 -2.64 -7.75
C ALA A 96 -1.30 -2.56 -7.19
N VAL A 97 -1.56 -3.25 -6.06
CA VAL A 97 -2.94 -3.47 -5.59
C VAL A 97 -3.20 -2.70 -4.31
N GLU A 98 -4.02 -1.64 -4.39
CA GLU A 98 -4.52 -0.96 -3.20
C GLU A 98 -5.65 -1.76 -2.55
N LEU A 99 -5.53 -2.06 -1.24
CA LEU A 99 -6.52 -2.82 -0.49
C LEU A 99 -7.01 -2.06 0.74
N SER A 100 -8.33 -1.85 0.84
CA SER A 100 -8.99 -1.38 2.06
C SER A 100 -9.16 -2.51 3.08
N SER A 101 -9.41 -2.17 4.37
CA SER A 101 -9.75 -3.16 5.39
C SER A 101 -11.00 -3.96 5.01
N PHE A 102 -11.97 -3.32 4.37
CA PHE A 102 -13.21 -3.95 3.92
C PHE A 102 -12.98 -4.99 2.82
N GLN A 103 -12.08 -4.73 1.87
CA GLN A 103 -11.70 -5.72 0.85
C GLN A 103 -10.94 -6.88 1.48
N LEU A 104 -10.00 -6.59 2.38
CA LEU A 104 -9.24 -7.60 3.13
C LEU A 104 -10.14 -8.49 4.00
N HIS A 105 -11.23 -7.95 4.56
CA HIS A 105 -12.22 -8.73 5.30
C HIS A 105 -12.77 -9.91 4.49
N TRP A 106 -13.08 -9.69 3.23
CA TRP A 106 -13.67 -10.69 2.31
C TRP A 106 -12.63 -11.46 1.49
N MET A 107 -11.34 -11.29 1.77
CA MET A 107 -10.24 -12.00 1.13
C MET A 107 -9.93 -13.29 1.90
N ASN A 108 -9.82 -14.42 1.19
CA ASN A 108 -9.66 -15.73 1.81
C ASN A 108 -8.48 -16.54 1.25
N SER A 109 -8.30 -16.61 -0.07
CA SER A 109 -7.32 -17.48 -0.73
C SER A 109 -6.21 -16.72 -1.47
N VAL A 110 -6.29 -15.42 -1.51
CA VAL A 110 -5.30 -14.57 -2.20
C VAL A 110 -3.91 -14.76 -1.60
N ALA A 111 -2.93 -15.03 -2.45
CA ALA A 111 -1.52 -15.17 -2.08
C ALA A 111 -0.70 -14.08 -2.80
N LEU A 112 -0.47 -12.97 -2.12
CA LEU A 112 0.26 -11.84 -2.68
C LEU A 112 1.74 -12.20 -2.87
N HIS A 113 2.37 -11.66 -3.92
CA HIS A 113 3.83 -11.75 -4.08
C HIS A 113 4.52 -11.04 -2.91
N SER A 114 4.18 -9.78 -2.68
CA SER A 114 4.65 -9.00 -1.54
C SER A 114 3.57 -8.06 -1.08
N ALA A 115 3.58 -7.70 0.19
CA ALA A 115 2.56 -6.86 0.80
C ALA A 115 3.14 -5.83 1.77
N ALA A 116 2.48 -4.67 1.91
CA ALA A 116 2.86 -3.63 2.85
C ALA A 116 1.68 -3.14 3.68
N VAL A 117 1.89 -3.01 4.99
CA VAL A 117 1.05 -2.19 5.89
C VAL A 117 1.81 -0.92 6.22
N LEU A 118 1.29 0.24 5.77
CA LEU A 118 2.00 1.51 5.89
C LEU A 118 1.90 2.12 7.29
N ASN A 119 0.72 2.04 7.88
CA ASN A 119 0.38 2.58 9.20
C ASN A 119 -0.99 2.07 9.66
N LEU A 120 -1.29 2.24 10.96
CA LEU A 120 -2.56 1.84 11.54
C LEU A 120 -3.06 2.89 12.54
N HIS A 121 -4.08 3.65 12.15
CA HIS A 121 -4.77 4.64 12.98
C HIS A 121 -6.28 4.40 12.92
N PRO A 122 -7.06 4.83 13.93
CA PRO A 122 -8.50 4.68 13.91
C PRO A 122 -9.14 5.32 12.68
N ASP A 123 -9.91 4.54 11.94
CA ASP A 123 -10.66 4.99 10.75
C ASP A 123 -11.79 3.99 10.46
N HIS A 124 -12.98 4.48 10.10
CA HIS A 124 -14.14 3.66 9.72
C HIS A 124 -14.52 2.56 10.73
N LEU A 125 -14.27 2.76 12.04
CA LEU A 125 -14.50 1.75 13.08
C LEU A 125 -15.97 1.38 13.24
N GLU A 126 -16.89 2.28 12.90
CA GLU A 126 -18.32 2.06 12.90
C GLU A 126 -18.80 0.92 11.97
N TRP A 127 -17.97 0.52 11.01
CA TRP A 127 -18.27 -0.61 10.13
C TRP A 127 -18.28 -1.95 10.88
N TYR A 128 -17.51 -2.06 11.96
CA TYR A 128 -17.36 -3.29 12.74
C TYR A 128 -18.49 -3.53 13.73
N GLU A 129 -19.34 -2.51 13.98
CA GLU A 129 -20.54 -2.61 14.81
C GLU A 129 -20.29 -3.14 16.24
N VAL A 130 -19.12 -2.85 16.83
CA VAL A 130 -18.71 -3.18 18.19
C VAL A 130 -18.19 -1.91 18.89
N ASP A 131 -18.20 -1.90 20.24
CA ASP A 131 -17.79 -0.73 21.03
C ASP A 131 -16.33 -0.30 20.74
N ASP A 132 -15.43 -1.27 20.57
CA ASP A 132 -14.06 -1.04 20.11
C ASP A 132 -13.79 -1.84 18.83
N GLY A 133 -13.94 -1.20 17.69
CA GLY A 133 -13.69 -1.78 16.38
C GLY A 133 -12.20 -1.90 16.01
N MET A 134 -11.31 -1.28 16.78
CA MET A 134 -9.88 -1.19 16.42
C MET A 134 -9.17 -2.56 16.32
N PRO A 135 -9.40 -3.55 17.23
CA PRO A 135 -8.81 -4.87 17.08
C PRO A 135 -9.26 -5.61 15.81
N LEU A 136 -10.53 -5.47 15.42
CA LEU A 136 -11.06 -6.09 14.20
C LEU A 136 -10.52 -5.41 12.93
N TYR A 137 -10.44 -4.09 12.96
CA TYR A 137 -9.83 -3.30 11.89
C TYR A 137 -8.35 -3.68 11.67
N ALA A 138 -7.59 -3.83 12.76
CA ALA A 138 -6.21 -4.29 12.73
C ALA A 138 -6.10 -5.72 12.18
N ALA A 139 -6.96 -6.63 12.64
CA ALA A 139 -6.98 -8.02 12.18
C ALA A 139 -7.30 -8.12 10.68
N ASP A 140 -8.27 -7.33 10.19
CA ASP A 140 -8.57 -7.33 8.75
C ASP A 140 -7.38 -6.80 7.92
N LYS A 141 -6.69 -5.74 8.39
CA LYS A 141 -5.50 -5.26 7.69
C LYS A 141 -4.34 -6.25 7.72
N ALA A 142 -4.17 -7.00 8.80
CA ALA A 142 -3.13 -8.02 8.93
C ALA A 142 -3.28 -9.16 7.91
N LYS A 143 -4.51 -9.46 7.45
CA LYS A 143 -4.77 -10.46 6.41
C LYS A 143 -4.00 -10.23 5.12
N ILE A 144 -3.53 -9.00 4.86
CA ILE A 144 -2.72 -8.71 3.68
C ILE A 144 -1.41 -9.53 3.65
N TYR A 145 -0.92 -9.94 4.80
CA TYR A 145 0.29 -10.75 4.91
C TYR A 145 0.04 -12.26 4.81
N GLU A 146 -1.21 -12.70 4.95
CA GLU A 146 -1.51 -14.12 4.84
C GLU A 146 -1.10 -14.66 3.46
N ARG A 147 -0.40 -15.78 3.44
CA ARG A 147 0.08 -16.49 2.23
C ARG A 147 1.03 -15.69 1.35
N VAL A 148 1.61 -14.58 1.84
CA VAL A 148 2.63 -13.84 1.09
C VAL A 148 3.76 -14.78 0.69
N THR A 149 4.21 -14.68 -0.56
CA THR A 149 5.19 -15.60 -1.11
C THR A 149 6.64 -15.09 -1.08
N HIS A 150 6.87 -13.75 -1.00
CA HIS A 150 8.21 -13.17 -1.07
C HIS A 150 8.54 -12.20 0.06
N SER A 151 7.76 -11.15 0.29
CA SER A 151 8.12 -10.17 1.33
C SER A 151 6.92 -9.52 2.01
N CYS A 152 6.97 -9.46 3.34
CA CYS A 152 6.08 -8.68 4.19
C CYS A 152 6.79 -7.38 4.57
N VAL A 153 6.32 -6.26 4.05
CA VAL A 153 6.91 -4.93 4.25
C VAL A 153 6.20 -4.21 5.38
N TYR A 154 6.94 -3.78 6.42
CA TYR A 154 6.38 -3.13 7.60
C TYR A 154 7.06 -1.80 7.92
N ASN A 155 6.35 -0.92 8.62
CA ASN A 155 6.85 0.38 9.06
C ASN A 155 7.51 0.27 10.44
N VAL A 156 8.82 0.47 10.51
CA VAL A 156 9.58 0.41 11.77
C VAL A 156 9.09 1.46 12.80
N ALA A 157 8.55 2.59 12.34
CA ALA A 157 7.97 3.61 13.22
C ALA A 157 6.61 3.23 13.82
N GLU A 158 5.97 2.16 13.32
CA GLU A 158 4.65 1.66 13.70
C GLU A 158 4.75 0.20 14.21
N PRO A 159 5.08 -0.04 15.49
CA PRO A 159 5.34 -1.39 16.01
C PRO A 159 4.21 -2.40 15.76
N VAL A 160 2.97 -1.92 15.65
CA VAL A 160 1.83 -2.75 15.31
C VAL A 160 1.97 -3.43 13.94
N THR A 161 2.62 -2.77 12.98
CA THR A 161 2.83 -3.33 11.62
C THR A 161 3.88 -4.43 11.63
N GLU A 162 4.92 -4.31 12.47
CA GLU A 162 5.91 -5.36 12.70
C GLU A 162 5.26 -6.59 13.37
N LYS A 163 4.43 -6.34 14.39
CA LYS A 163 3.68 -7.41 15.06
C LYS A 163 2.76 -8.17 14.10
N MET A 164 2.10 -7.49 13.16
CA MET A 164 1.31 -8.14 12.12
C MET A 164 2.14 -9.08 11.24
N VAL A 165 3.39 -8.72 10.93
CA VAL A 165 4.31 -9.58 10.17
C VAL A 165 4.77 -10.78 10.98
N GLU A 166 5.08 -10.60 12.28
CA GLU A 166 5.46 -11.69 13.17
C GLU A 166 4.37 -12.76 13.32
N ASP A 167 3.10 -12.33 13.34
CA ASP A 167 1.95 -13.20 13.54
C ASP A 167 1.41 -13.81 12.23
N ALA A 168 1.92 -13.39 11.06
CA ALA A 168 1.40 -13.78 9.76
C ALA A 168 1.76 -15.22 9.37
N ASP A 169 0.78 -15.95 8.82
CA ASP A 169 1.00 -17.24 8.17
C ASP A 169 1.41 -17.04 6.70
N VAL A 170 2.70 -17.10 6.44
CA VAL A 170 3.32 -16.83 5.15
C VAL A 170 3.88 -18.08 4.50
N THR A 171 4.14 -18.03 3.21
CA THR A 171 4.85 -19.10 2.50
C THR A 171 6.28 -19.21 3.02
N GLU A 172 6.80 -20.44 3.17
CA GLU A 172 8.18 -20.69 3.57
C GLU A 172 9.17 -19.97 2.65
N GLY A 173 10.10 -19.22 3.25
CA GLY A 173 11.08 -18.39 2.55
C GLY A 173 10.64 -16.93 2.35
N ALA A 174 9.40 -16.55 2.65
CA ALA A 174 8.99 -15.16 2.68
C ALA A 174 9.78 -14.38 3.76
N ARG A 175 10.06 -13.10 3.48
CA ARG A 175 10.96 -12.28 4.30
C ARG A 175 10.24 -11.09 4.91
N ALA A 176 10.53 -10.80 6.18
CA ALA A 176 10.18 -9.53 6.81
C ALA A 176 11.14 -8.43 6.36
N ILE A 177 10.62 -7.32 5.82
CA ILE A 177 11.38 -6.18 5.31
C ILE A 177 10.87 -4.90 5.97
N GLY A 178 11.71 -4.28 6.80
CA GLY A 178 11.38 -3.00 7.42
C GLY A 178 11.61 -1.83 6.47
N PHE A 179 10.81 -0.77 6.59
CA PHE A 179 11.16 0.54 6.06
C PHE A 179 11.21 1.58 7.18
N THR A 180 12.15 2.52 7.09
CA THR A 180 12.39 3.53 8.13
C THR A 180 12.87 4.86 7.55
N MET A 181 12.45 5.96 8.16
CA MET A 181 12.96 7.30 7.85
C MET A 181 14.39 7.54 8.39
N GLY A 182 14.91 6.61 9.18
CA GLY A 182 16.28 6.63 9.71
C GLY A 182 17.23 5.72 8.94
N ILE A 183 18.42 5.51 9.52
CA ILE A 183 19.45 4.63 8.98
C ILE A 183 18.94 3.17 9.03
N PRO A 184 18.91 2.45 7.91
CA PRO A 184 18.35 1.10 7.88
C PRO A 184 19.28 0.07 8.50
N ALA A 185 18.73 -0.83 9.31
CA ALA A 185 19.38 -2.07 9.68
C ALA A 185 19.37 -3.08 8.51
N THR A 186 19.99 -4.25 8.71
CA THR A 186 19.92 -5.37 7.75
C THR A 186 18.47 -5.77 7.53
N SER A 187 18.09 -6.05 6.29
CA SER A 187 16.71 -6.34 5.85
C SER A 187 15.76 -5.14 5.93
N MET A 188 16.29 -3.93 5.78
CA MET A 188 15.48 -2.71 5.74
C MET A 188 15.83 -1.83 4.54
N ILE A 189 14.87 -1.02 4.13
CA ILE A 189 15.03 0.16 3.28
C ILE A 189 14.95 1.39 4.19
N GLY A 190 15.83 2.37 4.00
CA GLY A 190 15.85 3.56 4.85
C GLY A 190 16.61 4.71 4.25
N ILE A 191 17.00 5.67 5.08
CA ILE A 191 17.67 6.90 4.65
C ILE A 191 19.05 6.99 5.30
N VAL A 192 20.06 7.27 4.47
CA VAL A 192 21.40 7.67 4.90
C VAL A 192 21.71 9.01 4.24
N ASP A 193 21.95 10.03 5.05
CA ASP A 193 22.01 11.43 4.61
C ASP A 193 20.74 11.83 3.84
N GLU A 194 20.82 12.10 2.56
CA GLU A 194 19.69 12.42 1.70
C GLU A 194 19.38 11.31 0.66
N LEU A 195 19.88 10.11 0.89
CA LEU A 195 19.74 8.98 -0.01
C LEU A 195 18.79 7.93 0.54
N ILE A 196 17.88 7.45 -0.29
CA ILE A 196 17.10 6.24 -0.05
C ILE A 196 18.00 5.05 -0.39
N VAL A 197 18.21 4.16 0.57
CA VAL A 197 19.16 3.05 0.44
C VAL A 197 18.53 1.70 0.79
N ASP A 198 18.99 0.66 0.09
CA ASP A 198 18.57 -0.74 0.23
C ASP A 198 19.63 -1.55 0.99
N ARG A 199 19.27 -2.06 2.16
CA ARG A 199 20.00 -3.10 2.92
C ARG A 199 19.20 -4.38 3.06
N ALA A 200 18.21 -4.59 2.19
CA ALA A 200 17.35 -5.76 2.22
C ALA A 200 17.62 -6.74 1.07
N PHE A 201 17.77 -6.23 -0.15
CA PHE A 201 17.80 -7.04 -1.37
C PHE A 201 19.18 -7.09 -2.05
N VAL A 202 20.21 -6.60 -1.38
CA VAL A 202 21.60 -6.68 -1.86
C VAL A 202 22.30 -7.92 -1.30
N PRO A 203 23.17 -8.59 -2.07
CA PRO A 203 23.88 -9.79 -1.60
C PRO A 203 24.69 -9.54 -0.32
N GLN A 204 25.39 -8.40 -0.24
CA GLN A 204 26.25 -8.02 0.90
C GLN A 204 25.52 -7.14 1.91
N ARG A 205 24.22 -7.35 2.13
CA ARG A 205 23.35 -6.50 2.99
C ARG A 205 23.85 -6.30 4.43
N ARG A 206 24.78 -7.14 4.91
CA ARG A 206 25.38 -6.98 6.24
C ARG A 206 26.36 -5.80 6.29
N ASP A 207 27.14 -5.62 5.23
CA ASP A 207 28.30 -4.73 5.20
C ASP A 207 28.14 -3.58 4.19
N SER A 208 27.10 -3.62 3.34
CA SER A 208 26.87 -2.61 2.30
C SER A 208 25.39 -2.22 2.18
N ALA A 209 25.18 -1.07 1.57
CA ALA A 209 23.89 -0.56 1.15
C ALA A 209 23.96 -0.14 -0.32
N LEU A 210 22.86 -0.22 -1.03
CA LEU A 210 22.73 0.20 -2.42
C LEU A 210 21.86 1.45 -2.48
N GLU A 211 22.35 2.51 -3.09
CA GLU A 211 21.56 3.72 -3.39
C GLU A 211 20.43 3.36 -4.36
N LEU A 212 19.20 3.77 -4.03
CA LEU A 212 18.02 3.59 -4.85
C LEU A 212 17.54 4.89 -5.48
N ALA A 213 17.55 5.99 -4.72
CA ALA A 213 17.06 7.30 -5.13
C ALA A 213 17.55 8.37 -4.14
N LYS A 214 17.33 9.64 -4.45
CA LYS A 214 17.47 10.74 -3.50
C LYS A 214 16.13 11.05 -2.85
N VAL A 215 16.14 11.53 -1.62
CA VAL A 215 14.91 12.05 -0.96
C VAL A 215 14.29 13.18 -1.81
N ALA A 216 15.12 13.97 -2.49
CA ALA A 216 14.69 15.03 -3.40
C ALA A 216 13.95 14.53 -4.65
N ASP A 217 14.02 13.25 -4.99
CA ASP A 217 13.28 12.67 -6.12
C ASP A 217 11.79 12.42 -5.77
N VAL A 218 11.42 12.56 -4.48
CA VAL A 218 10.04 12.37 -4.00
C VAL A 218 9.28 13.69 -4.02
N HIS A 219 8.22 13.76 -4.79
CA HIS A 219 7.40 14.96 -4.93
C HIS A 219 5.92 14.72 -4.59
N PRO A 220 5.26 15.65 -3.81
CA PRO A 220 5.88 16.70 -3.00
C PRO A 220 6.76 16.11 -1.90
N GLN A 221 7.83 16.82 -1.56
CA GLN A 221 8.81 16.37 -0.56
C GLN A 221 8.25 16.60 0.86
N ALA A 222 7.33 15.73 1.27
CA ALA A 222 6.76 15.71 2.61
C ALA A 222 7.16 14.43 3.33
N PRO A 223 7.34 14.42 4.67
CA PRO A 223 7.81 13.23 5.41
C PRO A 223 6.98 11.98 5.13
N HIS A 224 5.66 12.09 5.08
CA HIS A 224 4.77 10.95 4.79
C HIS A 224 4.92 10.44 3.35
N ASN A 225 5.22 11.30 2.36
CA ASN A 225 5.50 10.88 0.99
C ASN A 225 6.85 10.18 0.87
N VAL A 226 7.85 10.61 1.64
CA VAL A 226 9.13 9.91 1.73
C VAL A 226 8.93 8.52 2.34
N ALA A 227 8.14 8.39 3.41
CA ALA A 227 7.78 7.09 3.98
C ALA A 227 7.05 6.19 2.97
N ASN A 228 6.11 6.76 2.19
CA ASN A 228 5.42 6.04 1.12
C ASN A 228 6.41 5.56 0.04
N ALA A 229 7.40 6.39 -0.33
CA ALA A 229 8.43 6.02 -1.30
C ALA A 229 9.35 4.89 -0.80
N LEU A 230 9.69 4.88 0.50
CA LEU A 230 10.45 3.78 1.12
C LEU A 230 9.68 2.45 1.04
N ALA A 231 8.37 2.47 1.34
CA ALA A 231 7.51 1.29 1.22
C ALA A 231 7.39 0.83 -0.26
N ALA A 232 7.20 1.76 -1.20
CA ALA A 232 7.15 1.46 -2.63
C ALA A 232 8.47 0.88 -3.13
N ALA A 233 9.61 1.43 -2.70
CA ALA A 233 10.93 0.89 -3.00
C ALA A 233 11.09 -0.53 -2.45
N ALA A 234 10.65 -0.80 -1.22
CA ALA A 234 10.71 -2.15 -0.62
C ALA A 234 9.90 -3.17 -1.42
N LEU A 235 8.67 -2.83 -1.81
CA LEU A 235 7.80 -3.70 -2.61
C LEU A 235 8.39 -3.99 -4.00
N THR A 236 8.83 -2.95 -4.70
CA THR A 236 9.36 -3.10 -6.07
C THR A 236 10.72 -3.79 -6.09
N ARG A 237 11.60 -3.53 -5.11
CA ARG A 237 12.86 -4.26 -4.93
C ARG A 237 12.61 -5.74 -4.61
N SER A 238 11.58 -6.06 -3.84
CA SER A 238 11.16 -7.45 -3.60
C SER A 238 10.76 -8.17 -4.89
N TYR A 239 10.17 -7.46 -5.82
CA TYR A 239 9.81 -7.98 -7.16
C TYR A 239 11.00 -8.08 -8.12
N GLY A 240 12.18 -7.57 -7.72
CA GLY A 240 13.41 -7.65 -8.52
C GLY A 240 13.68 -6.43 -9.41
N VAL A 241 12.98 -5.31 -9.20
CA VAL A 241 13.21 -4.05 -9.93
C VAL A 241 14.62 -3.53 -9.68
N ALA A 242 15.29 -3.02 -10.71
CA ALA A 242 16.62 -2.42 -10.61
C ALA A 242 16.61 -1.13 -9.76
N ALA A 243 17.73 -0.83 -9.09
CA ALA A 243 17.86 0.39 -8.27
C ALA A 243 17.61 1.67 -9.09
N SER A 244 18.14 1.73 -10.31
CA SER A 244 17.96 2.89 -11.21
C SER A 244 16.51 3.18 -11.57
N SER A 245 15.67 2.13 -11.64
CA SER A 245 14.26 2.25 -11.96
C SER A 245 13.44 2.79 -10.80
N VAL A 246 13.91 2.60 -9.55
CA VAL A 246 13.29 3.22 -8.37
C VAL A 246 13.39 4.75 -8.47
N ALA A 247 14.60 5.30 -8.69
CA ALA A 247 14.78 6.74 -8.88
C ALA A 247 13.94 7.25 -10.06
N ALA A 248 14.04 6.59 -11.22
CA ALA A 248 13.35 7.01 -12.44
C ALA A 248 11.82 7.04 -12.26
N GLY A 249 11.25 6.05 -11.55
CA GLY A 249 9.82 5.98 -11.29
C GLY A 249 9.36 7.09 -10.32
N LEU A 250 10.11 7.36 -9.25
CA LEU A 250 9.80 8.43 -8.30
C LEU A 250 9.86 9.82 -8.95
N GLN A 251 10.88 10.09 -9.76
CA GLN A 251 11.05 11.36 -10.51
C GLN A 251 9.93 11.61 -11.52
N ARG A 252 9.41 10.56 -12.16
CA ARG A 252 8.36 10.66 -13.20
C ARG A 252 6.96 10.75 -12.63
N LEU A 253 6.77 10.38 -11.38
CA LEU A 253 5.45 10.31 -10.76
C LEU A 253 4.83 11.69 -10.64
N GLN A 254 3.63 11.83 -11.18
CA GLN A 254 2.73 12.95 -10.91
C GLN A 254 1.58 12.44 -10.06
N LEU A 255 1.55 12.81 -8.79
CA LEU A 255 0.44 12.47 -7.91
C LEU A 255 -0.86 13.07 -8.43
N GLY A 256 -1.94 12.32 -8.30
CA GLY A 256 -3.27 12.80 -8.64
C GLY A 256 -3.64 14.06 -7.85
N GLY A 257 -4.56 14.87 -8.36
CA GLY A 257 -4.98 16.12 -7.74
C GLY A 257 -5.44 15.99 -6.29
N HIS A 258 -5.46 17.11 -5.58
CA HIS A 258 -5.96 17.22 -4.20
C HIS A 258 -5.08 16.52 -3.13
N ARG A 259 -3.75 16.35 -3.38
CA ARG A 259 -2.77 15.78 -2.45
C ARG A 259 -1.57 16.71 -2.33
N ILE A 260 -1.60 17.64 -1.38
CA ILE A 260 -0.60 18.71 -1.21
C ILE A 260 -0.35 19.39 -2.57
N GLN A 261 -1.40 19.58 -3.34
CA GLN A 261 -1.32 20.16 -4.67
C GLN A 261 -1.27 21.68 -4.58
N GLN A 262 -0.18 22.30 -5.03
CA GLN A 262 -0.16 23.75 -5.21
C GLN A 262 -1.10 24.13 -6.36
N ILE A 263 -2.17 24.85 -6.04
CA ILE A 263 -3.20 25.29 -7.02
C ILE A 263 -3.02 26.73 -7.46
N ALA A 264 -2.34 27.56 -6.65
CA ALA A 264 -2.05 28.95 -7.00
C ALA A 264 -0.86 29.48 -6.17
N GLU A 265 -0.27 30.56 -6.65
CA GLU A 265 0.62 31.41 -5.88
C GLU A 265 0.23 32.87 -6.16
N LYS A 266 -0.08 33.62 -5.09
CA LYS A 266 -0.48 35.01 -5.20
C LYS A 266 0.07 35.82 -4.03
N ASP A 267 0.69 36.95 -4.32
CA ASP A 267 1.27 37.87 -3.32
C ASP A 267 2.27 37.17 -2.37
N GLY A 268 3.05 36.19 -2.87
CA GLY A 268 3.99 35.41 -2.08
C GLY A 268 3.34 34.31 -1.21
N ILE A 269 2.02 34.11 -1.31
CA ILE A 269 1.28 33.07 -0.61
C ILE A 269 1.00 31.91 -1.56
N ARG A 270 1.44 30.72 -1.20
CA ARG A 270 1.11 29.47 -1.91
C ARG A 270 -0.23 28.95 -1.43
N TRP A 271 -1.13 28.66 -2.36
CA TRP A 271 -2.41 28.02 -2.10
C TRP A 271 -2.29 26.53 -2.41
N VAL A 272 -2.56 25.70 -1.41
CA VAL A 272 -2.36 24.24 -1.50
C VAL A 272 -3.67 23.55 -1.21
N ASP A 273 -4.06 22.64 -2.11
CA ASP A 273 -5.23 21.78 -1.96
C ASP A 273 -4.79 20.40 -1.47
N ASP A 274 -5.34 19.99 -0.33
CA ASP A 274 -5.14 18.67 0.27
C ASP A 274 -6.49 18.07 0.72
N SER A 275 -7.54 18.31 -0.04
CA SER A 275 -8.91 17.86 0.31
C SER A 275 -9.08 16.33 0.31
N LYS A 276 -8.06 15.56 -0.09
CA LYS A 276 -7.98 14.10 0.08
C LYS A 276 -7.53 13.69 1.49
N ALA A 277 -7.09 14.60 2.35
CA ALA A 277 -6.82 14.34 3.76
C ALA A 277 -8.14 14.28 4.54
N THR A 278 -8.78 13.12 4.54
CA THR A 278 -10.15 12.92 5.06
C THR A 278 -10.21 12.56 6.54
N ASN A 279 -9.07 12.51 7.24
CA ASN A 279 -9.01 12.26 8.67
C ASN A 279 -7.94 13.14 9.35
N PRO A 280 -7.99 13.32 10.70
CA PRO A 280 -7.07 14.20 11.42
C PRO A 280 -5.60 13.84 11.26
N HIS A 281 -5.27 12.55 11.16
CA HIS A 281 -3.89 12.07 11.00
C HIS A 281 -3.33 12.46 9.62
N ALA A 282 -4.13 12.31 8.55
CA ALA A 282 -3.73 12.72 7.22
C ALA A 282 -3.52 14.24 7.15
N ALA A 283 -4.46 15.04 7.69
CA ALA A 283 -4.34 16.49 7.73
C ALA A 283 -3.10 16.94 8.53
N ASN A 284 -2.83 16.36 9.69
CA ASN A 284 -1.64 16.66 10.49
C ASN A 284 -0.35 16.32 9.73
N SER A 285 -0.31 15.20 9.03
CA SER A 285 0.85 14.81 8.21
C SER A 285 1.10 15.77 7.05
N ALA A 286 0.04 16.28 6.40
CA ALA A 286 0.15 17.29 5.36
C ALA A 286 0.63 18.64 5.91
N MET A 287 0.09 19.08 7.04
CA MET A 287 0.50 20.33 7.70
C MET A 287 1.97 20.31 8.10
N SER A 288 2.53 19.16 8.49
CA SER A 288 3.94 19.02 8.87
C SER A 288 4.93 19.22 7.70
N ALA A 289 4.43 19.32 6.46
CA ALA A 289 5.26 19.66 5.30
C ALA A 289 5.55 21.17 5.17
N PHE A 290 5.00 22.01 6.05
CA PHE A 290 5.12 23.47 5.99
C PHE A 290 5.55 24.03 7.33
N ASP A 291 6.53 24.96 7.32
CA ASP A 291 6.98 25.66 8.54
C ASP A 291 5.92 26.59 9.12
N SER A 292 5.10 27.18 8.25
CA SER A 292 3.98 28.04 8.63
C SER A 292 2.86 27.97 7.59
N PHE A 293 1.62 28.00 8.05
CA PHE A 293 0.45 27.94 7.17
C PHE A 293 -0.79 28.54 7.82
N VAL A 294 -1.78 28.87 7.00
CA VAL A 294 -3.16 29.14 7.43
C VAL A 294 -4.00 27.96 6.99
N TRP A 295 -4.64 27.28 7.94
CA TRP A 295 -5.47 26.13 7.64
C TRP A 295 -6.91 26.57 7.38
N VAL A 296 -7.42 26.20 6.21
CA VAL A 296 -8.83 26.36 5.84
C VAL A 296 -9.45 24.97 5.81
N ALA A 297 -10.39 24.70 6.70
CA ALA A 297 -11.12 23.45 6.81
C ALA A 297 -12.62 23.68 6.71
N GLY A 298 -13.35 22.70 6.13
CA GLY A 298 -14.79 22.74 6.00
C GLY A 298 -15.40 21.36 5.94
#